data_6bb60770d93f48ff0c62c26ac3ea8024
#
_entry.id   6bb60770d93f48ff0c62c26ac3ea8024
#
_cell.length_a   1.000
_cell.length_b   1.000
_cell.length_c   1.000
_cell.angle_alpha   90.00
_cell.angle_beta   90.00
_cell.angle_gamma   90.00
#
_symmetry.space_group_name_H-M   'P 1'
#
loop_
_entity.id
_entity.type
_entity.pdbx_description
1 polymer ?
#
loop_
_entity_poly.entity_id
_entity_poly.type
_entity_poly.pdbx_seq_one_letter_code
_entity_poly.pdbx_strand_id
1 'polypeptide(L)'
;MYKIAICDDDKRYRKTIREIIEHENSLPENEIRFYEYESGNELLKHTDILHELVFIDIRMPGLDGNQTALKLRNYNKDAVLIFYSSYFEPTVDSINFGQPFRYIMKDLHDTSLRREIAAIMTEVKRRFLND
;
A
#
# COMPACT_ATOMS: atom_id res chain seq x y z
N MET A 1 8.97 3.31 14.23
CA MET A 1 7.73 3.88 13.67
C MET A 1 7.45 3.24 12.32
N TYR A 2 6.23 2.77 12.13
CA TYR A 2 5.82 2.17 10.86
C TYR A 2 5.30 3.25 9.93
N LYS A 3 5.88 3.33 8.74
CA LYS A 3 5.50 4.31 7.73
C LYS A 3 4.61 3.61 6.71
N ILE A 4 3.39 4.10 6.57
CA ILE A 4 2.38 3.51 5.69
C ILE A 4 2.03 4.52 4.61
N ALA A 5 2.30 4.16 3.35
CA ALA A 5 1.98 4.98 2.20
C ALA A 5 0.65 4.52 1.59
N ILE A 6 -0.19 5.47 1.24
CA ILE A 6 -1.43 5.21 0.53
C ILE A 6 -1.42 6.10 -0.72
N CYS A 7 -1.26 5.47 -1.88
CA CYS A 7 -1.11 6.14 -3.16
C CYS A 7 -2.35 5.90 -4.02
N ASP A 8 -3.19 6.92 -4.12
CA ASP A 8 -4.47 6.86 -4.84
C ASP A 8 -4.91 8.29 -5.13
N ASP A 9 -5.38 8.56 -6.34
CA ASP A 9 -5.85 9.90 -6.70
C ASP A 9 -7.20 10.24 -6.07
N ASP A 10 -7.93 9.26 -5.54
CA ASP A 10 -9.22 9.49 -4.88
C ASP A 10 -9.04 9.46 -3.36
N LYS A 11 -9.18 10.63 -2.73
CA LYS A 11 -8.99 10.77 -1.28
C LYS A 11 -9.98 9.96 -0.45
N ARG A 12 -11.15 9.58 -1.02
CA ARG A 12 -12.14 8.76 -0.30
C ARG A 12 -11.59 7.38 -0.01
N TYR A 13 -10.87 6.80 -0.97
CA TYR A 13 -10.24 5.49 -0.78
C TYR A 13 -9.05 5.57 0.16
N ARG A 14 -8.26 6.65 0.07
CA ARG A 14 -7.17 6.85 1.03
C ARG A 14 -7.70 6.93 2.45
N LYS A 15 -8.79 7.66 2.65
CA LYS A 15 -9.43 7.81 3.95
C LYS A 15 -9.97 6.47 4.47
N THR A 16 -10.60 5.68 3.61
CA THR A 16 -11.14 4.37 3.99
C THR A 16 -10.03 3.45 4.51
N ILE A 17 -8.94 3.32 3.76
CA ILE A 17 -7.81 2.49 4.17
C ILE A 17 -7.22 2.99 5.49
N ARG A 18 -6.99 4.29 5.60
CA ARG A 18 -6.42 4.88 6.80
C ARG A 18 -7.29 4.61 8.03
N GLU A 19 -8.60 4.83 7.92
CA GLU A 19 -9.52 4.61 9.04
C GLU A 19 -9.54 3.14 9.48
N ILE A 20 -9.51 2.20 8.54
CA ILE A 20 -9.49 0.78 8.89
C ILE A 20 -8.19 0.44 9.62
N ILE A 21 -7.05 0.93 9.15
CA ILE A 21 -5.76 0.67 9.82
C ILE A 21 -5.74 1.31 11.21
N GLU A 22 -6.28 2.51 11.36
CA GLU A 22 -6.35 3.18 12.66
C GLU A 22 -7.19 2.38 13.67
N HIS A 23 -8.22 1.68 13.20
CA HIS A 23 -9.07 0.84 14.04
C HIS A 23 -8.55 -0.58 14.19
N GLU A 24 -7.53 -0.94 13.42
CA GLU A 24 -6.85 -2.23 13.52
C GLU A 24 -5.81 -2.15 14.63
N ASN A 25 -6.00 -2.86 15.71
CA ASN A 25 -5.20 -2.73 16.93
C ASN A 25 -3.88 -3.53 16.89
N SER A 26 -3.42 -3.91 15.70
CA SER A 26 -2.17 -4.68 15.57
C SER A 26 -0.92 -3.90 15.97
N LEU A 27 -0.94 -2.57 15.76
CA LEU A 27 0.18 -1.69 16.08
C LEU A 27 -0.30 -0.54 16.97
N PRO A 28 0.54 -0.08 17.93
CA PRO A 28 0.21 1.11 18.69
C PRO A 28 0.04 2.31 17.77
N GLU A 29 -0.99 3.12 18.02
CA GLU A 29 -1.34 4.25 17.18
C GLU A 29 -0.19 5.27 17.06
N ASN A 30 0.56 5.48 18.12
CA ASN A 30 1.70 6.40 18.13
C ASN A 30 2.92 5.85 17.38
N GLU A 31 2.87 4.61 16.92
CA GLU A 31 3.95 4.01 16.13
C GLU A 31 3.63 3.98 14.64
N ILE A 32 2.52 4.55 14.21
CA ILE A 32 2.10 4.58 12.81
C ILE A 32 2.17 6.00 12.30
N ARG A 33 2.75 6.17 11.12
CA ARG A 33 2.75 7.43 10.41
C ARG A 33 2.24 7.20 8.99
N PHE A 34 1.19 7.93 8.61
CA PHE A 34 0.59 7.84 7.29
C PHE A 34 1.18 8.87 6.34
N TYR A 35 1.41 8.42 5.11
CA TYR A 35 1.84 9.26 3.98
C TYR A 35 0.83 9.06 2.87
N GLU A 36 0.12 10.12 2.49
CA GLU A 36 -0.88 10.04 1.43
C GLU A 36 -0.35 10.73 0.19
N TYR A 37 -0.43 10.04 -0.94
CA TYR A 37 0.05 10.54 -2.22
C TYR A 37 -1.07 10.43 -3.24
N GLU A 38 -1.23 11.47 -4.06
CA GLU A 38 -2.28 11.54 -5.07
C GLU A 38 -1.88 10.88 -6.39
N SER A 39 -0.60 10.54 -6.55
CA SER A 39 -0.09 9.96 -7.80
C SER A 39 1.16 9.13 -7.53
N GLY A 40 1.50 8.27 -8.50
CA GLY A 40 2.75 7.53 -8.45
C GLY A 40 3.96 8.46 -8.48
N ASN A 41 3.90 9.53 -9.24
CA ASN A 41 4.98 10.51 -9.30
C ASN A 41 5.24 11.16 -7.94
N GLU A 42 4.18 11.47 -7.19
CA GLU A 42 4.33 12.04 -5.85
C GLU A 42 5.01 11.06 -4.89
N LEU A 43 4.59 9.80 -4.91
CA LEU A 43 5.22 8.77 -4.09
C LEU A 43 6.71 8.64 -4.41
N LEU A 44 7.04 8.62 -5.70
CA LEU A 44 8.42 8.38 -6.16
C LEU A 44 9.36 9.58 -5.98
N LYS A 45 8.84 10.73 -5.58
CA LYS A 45 9.68 11.87 -5.18
C LYS A 45 10.35 11.65 -3.82
N HIS A 46 9.87 10.70 -3.03
CA HIS A 46 10.30 10.46 -1.65
C HIS A 46 11.07 9.16 -1.52
N THR A 47 12.11 8.99 -2.34
CA THR A 47 12.94 7.77 -2.33
C THR A 47 13.77 7.62 -1.06
N ASP A 48 13.90 8.68 -0.28
CA ASP A 48 14.57 8.67 1.02
C ASP A 48 13.69 8.08 2.14
N ILE A 49 12.38 7.93 1.89
CA ILE A 49 11.45 7.35 2.85
C ILE A 49 11.20 5.90 2.49
N LEU A 50 11.62 4.98 3.34
CA LEU A 50 11.37 3.55 3.14
C LEU A 50 10.12 3.15 3.91
N HIS A 51 8.96 3.28 3.24
CA HIS A 51 7.68 2.88 3.83
C HIS A 51 7.64 1.36 4.02
N GLU A 52 7.20 0.90 5.19
CA GLU A 52 7.05 -0.52 5.47
C GLU A 52 5.85 -1.13 4.75
N LEU A 53 4.82 -0.33 4.52
CA LEU A 53 3.60 -0.77 3.85
C LEU A 53 3.20 0.27 2.81
N VAL A 54 2.87 -0.19 1.60
CA VAL A 54 2.49 0.70 0.50
C VAL A 54 1.24 0.15 -0.19
N PHE A 55 0.16 0.94 -0.18
CA PHE A 55 -1.03 0.69 -0.99
C PHE A 55 -0.93 1.52 -2.25
N ILE A 56 -1.15 0.89 -3.41
CA ILE A 56 -1.07 1.57 -4.70
C ILE A 56 -2.31 1.23 -5.52
N ASP A 57 -3.03 2.25 -5.99
CA ASP A 57 -4.06 2.08 -7.01
C ASP A 57 -3.41 1.88 -8.37
N ILE A 58 -3.97 1.01 -9.21
CA ILE A 58 -3.41 0.74 -10.53
C ILE A 58 -3.76 1.87 -11.51
N ARG A 59 -5.01 2.31 -11.54
CA ARG A 59 -5.44 3.37 -12.46
C ARG A 59 -5.28 4.74 -11.83
N MET A 60 -4.22 5.45 -12.24
CA MET A 60 -3.95 6.80 -11.81
C MET A 60 -3.47 7.63 -13.00
N PRO A 61 -3.72 8.96 -13.00
CA PRO A 61 -3.12 9.83 -14.02
C PRO A 61 -1.60 9.79 -13.97
N GLY A 62 -0.97 9.85 -15.13
CA GLY A 62 0.49 9.75 -15.23
C GLY A 62 0.96 8.31 -15.13
N LEU A 63 1.90 8.02 -14.25
CA LEU A 63 2.33 6.65 -13.99
C LEU A 63 1.19 5.86 -13.36
N ASP A 64 0.86 4.70 -13.94
CA ASP A 64 -0.11 3.81 -13.32
C ASP A 64 0.52 3.05 -12.14
N GLY A 65 -0.30 2.26 -11.43
CA GLY A 65 0.19 1.52 -10.26
C GLY A 65 1.21 0.45 -10.61
N ASN A 66 1.09 -0.19 -11.77
CA ASN A 66 2.06 -1.19 -12.21
C ASN A 66 3.44 -0.55 -12.40
N GLN A 67 3.49 0.57 -13.11
CA GLN A 67 4.74 1.30 -13.34
C GLN A 67 5.32 1.83 -12.03
N THR A 68 4.47 2.37 -11.17
CA THR A 68 4.87 2.90 -9.87
C THR A 68 5.50 1.81 -9.00
N ALA A 69 4.89 0.63 -8.96
CA ALA A 69 5.40 -0.49 -8.18
C ALA A 69 6.80 -0.93 -8.63
N LEU A 70 7.01 -1.01 -9.96
CA LEU A 70 8.31 -1.39 -10.49
C LEU A 70 9.39 -0.38 -10.10
N LYS A 71 9.08 0.91 -10.20
CA LYS A 71 10.03 1.98 -9.81
C LYS A 71 10.28 2.01 -8.31
N LEU A 72 9.23 1.77 -7.51
CA LEU A 72 9.36 1.69 -6.05
C LEU A 72 10.38 0.61 -5.65
N ARG A 73 10.34 -0.55 -6.31
CA ARG A 73 11.23 -1.66 -5.96
C ARG A 73 12.71 -1.37 -6.24
N ASN A 74 13.04 -0.34 -6.99
CA ASN A 74 14.43 0.06 -7.21
C ASN A 74 15.08 0.56 -5.91
N TYR A 75 14.30 1.13 -4.99
CA TYR A 75 14.84 1.67 -3.74
C TYR A 75 14.19 1.09 -2.48
N ASN A 76 13.02 0.48 -2.58
CA ASN A 76 12.30 -0.07 -1.42
C ASN A 76 11.91 -1.52 -1.71
N LYS A 77 12.84 -2.43 -1.42
CA LYS A 77 12.69 -3.85 -1.79
C LYS A 77 11.89 -4.65 -0.78
N ASP A 78 11.85 -4.20 0.48
CA ASP A 78 11.26 -4.97 1.56
C ASP A 78 9.83 -4.58 1.90
N ALA A 79 9.33 -3.49 1.34
CA ALA A 79 7.97 -3.03 1.62
C ALA A 79 6.92 -4.10 1.32
N VAL A 80 5.93 -4.18 2.18
CA VAL A 80 4.71 -4.94 1.90
C VAL A 80 3.90 -4.10 0.91
N LEU A 81 3.77 -4.58 -0.31
CA LEU A 81 3.08 -3.87 -1.40
C LEU A 81 1.69 -4.43 -1.60
N ILE A 82 0.69 -3.54 -1.64
CA ILE A 82 -0.70 -3.91 -1.86
C ILE A 82 -1.23 -3.11 -3.04
N PHE A 83 -1.78 -3.82 -4.04
CA PHE A 83 -2.58 -3.16 -5.06
C PHE A 83 -4.01 -3.05 -4.56
N TYR A 84 -4.55 -1.86 -4.58
CA TYR A 84 -5.93 -1.58 -4.16
C TYR A 84 -6.61 -0.82 -5.29
N SER A 85 -7.43 -1.52 -6.08
CA SER A 85 -7.96 -0.98 -7.33
C SER A 85 -9.38 -1.46 -7.62
N SER A 86 -10.10 -0.69 -8.45
CA SER A 86 -11.42 -1.08 -8.94
C SER A 86 -11.34 -2.13 -10.05
N TYR A 87 -10.16 -2.34 -10.64
CA TYR A 87 -9.97 -3.23 -11.77
C TYR A 87 -8.84 -4.20 -11.50
N PHE A 88 -9.02 -5.46 -11.96
CA PHE A 88 -7.96 -6.46 -11.86
C PHE A 88 -7.06 -6.34 -13.08
N GLU A 89 -6.05 -5.51 -13.00
CA GLU A 89 -5.16 -5.19 -14.12
C GLU A 89 -3.66 -5.24 -13.79
N PRO A 90 -3.16 -6.21 -12.96
CA PRO A 90 -1.73 -6.28 -12.75
C PRO A 90 -1.05 -6.79 -14.03
N THR A 91 0.12 -6.24 -14.33
CA THR A 91 0.95 -6.77 -15.40
C THR A 91 1.79 -7.93 -14.88
N VAL A 92 2.27 -8.77 -15.79
CA VAL A 92 3.18 -9.86 -15.42
C VAL A 92 4.42 -9.30 -14.72
N ASP A 93 4.96 -8.19 -15.23
CA ASP A 93 6.13 -7.56 -14.63
C ASP A 93 5.86 -7.03 -13.23
N SER A 94 4.69 -6.41 -13.00
CA SER A 94 4.38 -5.90 -11.67
C SER A 94 4.19 -7.02 -10.66
N ILE A 95 3.70 -8.16 -11.09
CA ILE A 95 3.58 -9.35 -10.23
C ILE A 95 4.97 -9.90 -9.92
N ASN A 96 5.79 -10.12 -10.95
CA ASN A 96 7.08 -10.79 -10.78
C ASN A 96 8.14 -9.91 -10.12
N PHE A 97 8.18 -8.63 -10.45
CA PHE A 97 9.21 -7.70 -9.95
C PHE A 97 8.67 -6.71 -8.93
N GLY A 98 7.37 -6.35 -9.00
CA GLY A 98 6.72 -5.56 -7.97
C GLY A 98 6.46 -6.37 -6.72
N GLN A 99 6.25 -7.66 -6.86
CA GLN A 99 6.08 -8.62 -5.76
C GLN A 99 5.04 -8.17 -4.73
N PRO A 100 3.78 -7.93 -5.17
CA PRO A 100 2.74 -7.54 -4.23
C PRO A 100 2.42 -8.69 -3.27
N PHE A 101 2.17 -8.34 -2.02
CA PHE A 101 1.71 -9.30 -1.03
C PHE A 101 0.23 -9.65 -1.26
N ARG A 102 -0.58 -8.65 -1.63
CA ARG A 102 -2.02 -8.81 -1.88
C ARG A 102 -2.47 -7.91 -3.02
N TYR A 103 -3.54 -8.34 -3.66
CA TYR A 103 -4.32 -7.54 -4.59
C TYR A 103 -5.74 -7.44 -4.03
N ILE A 104 -6.22 -6.23 -3.76
CA ILE A 104 -7.54 -6.01 -3.17
C ILE A 104 -8.39 -5.20 -4.13
N MET A 105 -9.60 -5.69 -4.42
CA MET A 105 -10.57 -4.98 -5.25
C MET A 105 -11.32 -3.96 -4.39
N LYS A 106 -11.55 -2.77 -4.93
CA LYS A 106 -12.21 -1.68 -4.20
C LYS A 106 -13.68 -1.93 -3.91
N ASP A 107 -14.31 -2.88 -4.61
CA ASP A 107 -15.71 -3.27 -4.36
C ASP A 107 -15.87 -4.31 -3.25
N LEU A 108 -14.79 -4.70 -2.61
CA LEU A 108 -14.82 -5.67 -1.54
C LEU A 108 -15.68 -5.18 -0.37
N HIS A 109 -16.48 -6.05 0.20
CA HIS A 109 -17.30 -5.74 1.37
C HIS A 109 -16.43 -5.28 2.55
N ASP A 110 -16.97 -4.39 3.36
CA ASP A 110 -16.26 -3.80 4.50
C ASP A 110 -15.67 -4.86 5.43
N THR A 111 -16.44 -5.89 5.78
CA THR A 111 -15.99 -6.98 6.63
C THR A 111 -14.80 -7.72 6.01
N SER A 112 -14.88 -7.99 4.70
CA SER A 112 -13.81 -8.68 3.98
C SER A 112 -12.57 -7.79 3.85
N LEU A 113 -12.76 -6.50 3.60
CA LEU A 113 -11.67 -5.54 3.52
C LEU A 113 -10.93 -5.45 4.86
N ARG A 114 -11.65 -5.39 5.98
CA ARG A 114 -11.05 -5.39 7.32
C ARG A 114 -10.24 -6.65 7.58
N ARG A 115 -10.74 -7.80 7.14
CA ARG A 115 -10.02 -9.07 7.27
C ARG A 115 -8.72 -9.07 6.46
N GLU A 116 -8.77 -8.55 5.22
CA GLU A 116 -7.58 -8.44 4.38
C GLU A 116 -6.55 -7.50 5.01
N ILE A 117 -6.98 -6.37 5.53
CA ILE A 117 -6.07 -5.42 6.18
C ILE A 117 -5.46 -6.02 7.46
N ALA A 118 -6.23 -6.78 8.23
CA ALA A 118 -5.67 -7.49 9.40
C ALA A 118 -4.55 -8.44 8.99
N ALA A 119 -4.74 -9.20 7.91
CA ALA A 119 -3.70 -10.10 7.38
C ALA A 119 -2.48 -9.32 6.90
N ILE A 120 -2.69 -8.16 6.26
CA ILE A 120 -1.60 -7.29 5.81
C ILE A 120 -0.80 -6.77 6.99
N MET A 121 -1.47 -6.31 8.05
CA MET A 121 -0.78 -5.80 9.24
C MET A 121 0.01 -6.91 9.94
N THR A 122 -0.49 -8.13 9.94
CA THR A 122 0.25 -9.29 10.45
C THR A 122 1.55 -9.50 9.66
N GLU A 123 1.49 -9.37 8.34
CA GLU A 123 2.69 -9.51 7.50
C GLU A 123 3.68 -8.38 7.73
N VAL A 124 3.21 -7.15 7.89
CA VAL A 124 4.08 -6.01 8.21
C VAL A 124 4.84 -6.27 9.50
N LYS A 125 4.16 -6.72 10.54
CA LYS A 125 4.78 -7.05 11.82
C LYS A 125 5.79 -8.17 11.67
N ARG A 126 5.46 -9.20 10.92
CA ARG A 126 6.36 -10.33 10.68
C ARG A 126 7.67 -9.88 10.02
N ARG A 127 7.58 -8.98 9.04
CA ARG A 127 8.77 -8.51 8.30
C ARG A 127 9.64 -7.57 9.09
N PHE A 128 9.04 -6.70 9.91
CA PHE A 128 9.76 -5.57 10.48
C PHE A 128 9.85 -5.58 12.01
N LEU A 129 9.23 -6.52 12.68
CA LEU A 129 9.18 -6.53 14.16
C LEU A 129 10.55 -6.76 14.81
N ASN A 130 11.45 -7.47 14.14
CA ASN A 130 12.75 -7.84 14.69
C ASN A 130 13.85 -6.83 14.39
N ASP A 131 13.50 -5.70 13.83
CA ASP A 131 14.46 -4.65 13.48
C ASP A 131 14.72 -3.64 14.66
#